data_97397a1628dd1a14756040c46de59d16
#
_entry.id   97397a1628dd1a14756040c46de59d16
#
_cell.length_a   1.000
_cell.length_b   1.000
_cell.length_c   1.000
_cell.angle_alpha   90.00
_cell.angle_beta   90.00
_cell.angle_gamma   90.00
#
_symmetry.space_group_name_H-M   'P 1'
#
loop_
_entity.id
_entity.type
_entity.pdbx_description
1 polymer ?
#
loop_
_entity_poly.entity_id
_entity_poly.type
_entity_poly.pdbx_seq_one_letter_code
_entity_poly.pdbx_strand_id
1 'polypeptide(L)'
;MITAQYSHKNRRNFSVLILFLTFGLFLIQTPKTYAADICIEGLKDLQNSQGIIQDKGGIWGYLEKSPKLRDNSILGLQIDGKLQRLIVSFETLCDQGKTPTPKLYNLILNLMGDARIVFNRDANRQPKEKVLENLQGLNKKIEELLAQITS
;
A
#
# COMPACT_ATOMS: atom_id res chain seq x y z
N MET A 1 40.13 -8.85 -66.18
CA MET A 1 39.56 -9.64 -65.05
C MET A 1 40.11 -9.06 -63.76
N ILE A 2 39.31 -8.28 -63.04
CA ILE A 2 39.68 -7.69 -61.74
C ILE A 2 38.73 -8.27 -60.74
N THR A 3 39.18 -9.18 -59.86
CA THR A 3 38.42 -9.76 -58.77
C THR A 3 38.51 -8.86 -57.54
N ALA A 4 37.40 -8.31 -57.14
CA ALA A 4 37.32 -7.53 -55.96
C ALA A 4 37.31 -8.44 -54.72
N GLN A 5 38.33 -8.38 -53.89
CA GLN A 5 38.35 -8.94 -52.55
C GLN A 5 37.58 -7.98 -51.62
N TYR A 6 36.36 -8.33 -51.28
CA TYR A 6 35.60 -7.62 -50.26
C TYR A 6 36.02 -8.12 -48.85
N SER A 7 36.59 -7.20 -48.10
CA SER A 7 37.12 -7.43 -46.75
C SER A 7 36.05 -7.82 -45.74
N HIS A 8 36.15 -9.03 -45.22
CA HIS A 8 35.31 -9.61 -44.18
C HIS A 8 35.47 -8.94 -42.78
N LYS A 9 36.28 -7.89 -42.68
CA LYS A 9 36.70 -7.30 -41.39
C LYS A 9 35.67 -6.32 -40.80
N ASN A 10 34.76 -5.78 -41.62
CA ASN A 10 33.81 -4.75 -41.15
C ASN A 10 32.50 -5.30 -40.56
N ARG A 11 32.16 -6.57 -40.78
CA ARG A 11 30.91 -7.15 -40.23
C ARG A 11 30.97 -7.44 -38.74
N ARG A 12 32.14 -7.71 -38.17
CA ARG A 12 32.27 -8.02 -36.74
C ARG A 12 32.07 -6.82 -35.85
N ASN A 13 32.53 -5.65 -36.26
CA ASN A 13 32.44 -4.43 -35.46
C ASN A 13 31.04 -3.82 -35.45
N PHE A 14 30.24 -4.07 -36.50
CA PHE A 14 28.86 -3.58 -36.57
C PHE A 14 27.92 -4.39 -35.64
N SER A 15 28.14 -5.70 -35.56
CA SER A 15 27.33 -6.56 -34.66
C SER A 15 27.60 -6.27 -33.18
N VAL A 16 28.81 -5.95 -32.79
CA VAL A 16 29.17 -5.59 -31.40
C VAL A 16 28.60 -4.23 -31.06
N LEU A 17 28.59 -3.26 -31.98
CA LEU A 17 28.00 -1.93 -31.72
C LEU A 17 26.49 -1.97 -31.54
N ILE A 18 25.79 -2.81 -32.31
CA ILE A 18 24.34 -3.01 -32.16
C ILE A 18 24.01 -3.70 -30.83
N LEU A 19 24.85 -4.64 -30.39
CA LEU A 19 24.66 -5.34 -29.12
C LEU A 19 24.83 -4.40 -27.92
N PHE A 20 25.78 -3.46 -27.97
CA PHE A 20 25.93 -2.45 -26.92
C PHE A 20 24.81 -1.40 -26.90
N LEU A 21 24.27 -1.03 -28.07
CA LEU A 21 23.13 -0.12 -28.18
C LEU A 21 21.83 -0.75 -27.65
N THR A 22 21.60 -2.03 -27.89
CA THR A 22 20.42 -2.74 -27.37
C THR A 22 20.53 -3.03 -25.87
N PHE A 23 21.73 -3.32 -25.36
CA PHE A 23 21.95 -3.53 -23.93
C PHE A 23 21.88 -2.22 -23.13
N GLY A 24 22.33 -1.10 -23.72
CA GLY A 24 22.21 0.24 -23.10
C GLY A 24 20.77 0.75 -23.00
N LEU A 25 19.90 0.36 -23.94
CA LEU A 25 18.45 0.72 -23.89
C LEU A 25 17.67 -0.08 -22.85
N PHE A 26 18.13 -1.27 -22.45
CA PHE A 26 17.49 -2.06 -21.39
C PHE A 26 17.79 -1.56 -19.98
N LEU A 27 18.84 -0.74 -19.78
CA LEU A 27 19.23 -0.20 -18.49
C LEU A 27 18.53 1.12 -18.13
N ILE A 28 17.72 1.69 -19.04
CA ILE A 28 16.91 2.89 -18.79
C ILE A 28 15.45 2.52 -18.53
N GLN A 29 15.18 1.35 -17.98
CA GLN A 29 13.87 1.09 -17.39
C GLN A 29 13.83 1.77 -16.02
N THR A 30 13.32 2.96 -16.07
CA THR A 30 13.23 3.98 -15.04
C THR A 30 12.43 3.50 -13.84
N PRO A 31 12.81 3.92 -12.61
CA PRO A 31 12.00 3.71 -11.41
C PRO A 31 10.61 4.39 -11.47
N LYS A 32 10.26 5.07 -12.56
CA LYS A 32 8.95 5.71 -12.76
C LYS A 32 7.77 4.75 -12.85
N THR A 33 7.93 3.54 -13.38
CA THR A 33 6.86 2.55 -13.47
C THR A 33 6.43 2.06 -12.09
N TYR A 34 7.38 1.77 -11.21
CA TYR A 34 7.10 1.30 -9.86
C TYR A 34 6.43 2.37 -8.99
N ALA A 35 6.81 3.63 -9.17
CA ALA A 35 6.21 4.76 -8.47
C ALA A 35 4.75 5.00 -8.89
N ALA A 36 4.45 4.90 -10.18
CA ALA A 36 3.10 5.01 -10.72
C ALA A 36 2.22 3.85 -10.24
N ASP A 37 2.76 2.63 -10.22
CA ASP A 37 2.02 1.44 -9.78
C ASP A 37 1.60 1.54 -8.30
N ILE A 38 2.48 2.01 -7.41
CA ILE A 38 2.15 2.08 -5.99
C ILE A 38 1.12 3.18 -5.69
N CYS A 39 1.11 4.28 -6.44
CA CYS A 39 0.11 5.34 -6.28
C CYS A 39 -1.25 4.96 -6.88
N ILE A 40 -1.29 4.19 -7.97
CA ILE A 40 -2.53 3.81 -8.64
C ILE A 40 -3.09 2.52 -8.01
N GLU A 41 -2.33 1.44 -8.09
CA GLU A 41 -2.80 0.13 -7.61
C GLU A 41 -2.78 0.05 -6.08
N GLY A 42 -1.74 0.61 -5.42
CA GLY A 42 -1.67 0.62 -3.97
C GLY A 42 -2.79 1.43 -3.33
N LEU A 43 -3.13 2.62 -3.85
CA LEU A 43 -4.26 3.41 -3.35
C LEU A 43 -5.58 2.68 -3.55
N LYS A 44 -5.79 2.05 -4.70
CA LYS A 44 -6.96 1.23 -5.00
C LYS A 44 -7.09 0.07 -4.02
N ASP A 45 -6.00 -0.63 -3.70
CA ASP A 45 -6.01 -1.73 -2.72
C ASP A 45 -6.33 -1.25 -1.30
N LEU A 46 -5.82 -0.08 -0.90
CA LEU A 46 -6.15 0.52 0.39
C LEU A 46 -7.63 0.91 0.47
N GLN A 47 -8.17 1.53 -0.58
CA GLN A 47 -9.59 1.88 -0.68
C GLN A 47 -10.48 0.63 -0.69
N ASN A 48 -10.10 -0.41 -1.43
CA ASN A 48 -10.81 -1.70 -1.43
C ASN A 48 -10.79 -2.35 -0.04
N SER A 49 -9.66 -2.29 0.67
CA SER A 49 -9.53 -2.84 2.02
C SER A 49 -10.43 -2.12 3.02
N GLN A 50 -10.57 -0.81 2.89
CA GLN A 50 -11.53 -0.02 3.66
C GLN A 50 -12.96 -0.34 3.24
N GLY A 51 -13.24 -0.46 1.94
CA GLY A 51 -14.55 -0.84 1.40
C GLY A 51 -15.08 -2.15 1.99
N ILE A 52 -14.20 -3.15 2.21
CA ILE A 52 -14.61 -4.41 2.87
C ILE A 52 -15.12 -4.18 4.31
N ILE A 53 -14.56 -3.21 5.02
CA ILE A 53 -15.08 -2.83 6.34
C ILE A 53 -16.43 -2.14 6.18
N GLN A 54 -16.57 -1.27 5.19
CA GLN A 54 -17.78 -0.49 4.92
C GLN A 54 -18.94 -1.34 4.37
N ASP A 55 -18.67 -2.36 3.54
CA ASP A 55 -19.68 -3.27 2.97
C ASP A 55 -20.45 -4.08 4.03
N LYS A 56 -19.89 -4.23 5.21
CA LYS A 56 -20.56 -4.84 6.36
C LYS A 56 -21.43 -3.85 7.18
N GLY A 57 -21.73 -2.69 6.64
CA GLY A 57 -22.38 -1.59 7.31
C GLY A 57 -21.39 -0.65 8.00
N GLY A 58 -20.12 -0.70 7.56
CA GLY A 58 -19.03 0.03 8.15
C GLY A 58 -18.75 -0.38 9.59
N ILE A 59 -18.08 0.49 10.33
CA ILE A 59 -17.85 0.30 11.76
C ILE A 59 -19.18 0.17 12.51
N TRP A 60 -20.23 0.85 12.08
CA TRP A 60 -21.56 0.78 12.67
C TRP A 60 -22.16 -0.62 12.58
N GLY A 61 -22.00 -1.32 11.45
CA GLY A 61 -22.47 -2.69 11.30
C GLY A 61 -21.80 -3.68 12.24
N TYR A 62 -20.53 -3.41 12.61
CA TYR A 62 -19.84 -4.20 13.64
C TYR A 62 -20.29 -3.83 15.05
N LEU A 63 -20.45 -2.52 15.33
CA LEU A 63 -20.93 -2.02 16.62
C LEU A 63 -22.33 -2.53 16.97
N GLU A 64 -23.23 -2.62 15.99
CA GLU A 64 -24.57 -3.15 16.19
C GLU A 64 -24.58 -4.63 16.52
N LYS A 65 -23.69 -5.41 15.89
CA LYS A 65 -23.63 -6.87 16.02
C LYS A 65 -22.87 -7.35 17.25
N SER A 66 -22.03 -6.51 17.85
CA SER A 66 -21.21 -6.90 19.00
C SER A 66 -21.41 -5.96 20.18
N PRO A 67 -22.06 -6.42 21.28
CA PRO A 67 -22.17 -5.63 22.51
C PRO A 67 -20.83 -5.18 23.06
N LYS A 68 -19.77 -6.00 22.93
CA LYS A 68 -18.42 -5.69 23.40
C LYS A 68 -17.80 -4.50 22.65
N LEU A 69 -18.07 -4.37 21.34
CA LEU A 69 -17.66 -3.21 20.55
C LEU A 69 -18.52 -1.98 20.87
N ARG A 70 -19.82 -2.17 21.12
CA ARG A 70 -20.74 -1.07 21.43
C ARG A 70 -20.29 -0.30 22.67
N ASP A 71 -19.81 -1.00 23.70
CA ASP A 71 -19.27 -0.40 24.90
C ASP A 71 -18.02 0.45 24.65
N ASN A 72 -17.33 0.20 23.54
CA ASN A 72 -16.13 0.91 23.08
C ASN A 72 -16.37 1.68 21.76
N SER A 73 -17.61 2.07 21.48
CA SER A 73 -18.03 2.66 20.19
C SER A 73 -17.24 3.92 19.83
N ILE A 74 -16.97 4.79 20.78
CA ILE A 74 -16.18 6.02 20.55
C ILE A 74 -14.78 5.69 20.06
N LEU A 75 -14.11 4.75 20.72
CA LEU A 75 -12.77 4.32 20.32
C LEU A 75 -12.80 3.64 18.94
N GLY A 76 -13.80 2.80 18.66
CA GLY A 76 -14.00 2.17 17.36
C GLY A 76 -14.14 3.19 16.23
N LEU A 77 -14.97 4.23 16.44
CA LEU A 77 -15.17 5.30 15.45
C LEU A 77 -13.91 6.16 15.27
N GLN A 78 -13.16 6.40 16.35
CA GLN A 78 -11.87 7.10 16.24
C GLN A 78 -10.86 6.31 15.40
N ILE A 79 -10.81 4.99 15.57
CA ILE A 79 -9.95 4.10 14.79
C ILE A 79 -10.34 4.16 13.31
N ASP A 80 -11.64 4.06 12.99
CA ASP A 80 -12.11 4.13 11.60
C ASP A 80 -11.72 5.48 10.94
N GLY A 81 -11.98 6.59 11.61
CA GLY A 81 -11.59 7.91 11.12
C GLY A 81 -10.08 8.07 10.93
N LYS A 82 -9.25 7.45 11.78
CA LYS A 82 -7.79 7.48 11.64
C LYS A 82 -7.32 6.60 10.49
N LEU A 83 -7.94 5.45 10.24
CA LEU A 83 -7.66 4.62 9.07
C LEU A 83 -7.96 5.38 7.77
N GLN A 84 -9.08 6.09 7.71
CA GLN A 84 -9.39 6.97 6.58
C GLN A 84 -8.33 8.05 6.40
N ARG A 85 -7.86 8.68 7.48
CA ARG A 85 -6.78 9.68 7.40
C ARG A 85 -5.47 9.10 6.87
N LEU A 86 -5.14 7.84 7.17
CA LEU A 86 -3.97 7.18 6.59
C LEU A 86 -4.08 7.06 5.05
N ILE A 87 -5.27 6.70 4.54
CA ILE A 87 -5.51 6.62 3.09
C ILE A 87 -5.37 8.01 2.46
N VAL A 88 -6.01 9.02 3.03
CA VAL A 88 -5.93 10.40 2.53
C VAL A 88 -4.48 10.92 2.58
N SER A 89 -3.71 10.59 3.62
CA SER A 89 -2.30 10.97 3.69
C SER A 89 -1.47 10.28 2.60
N PHE A 90 -1.75 9.01 2.33
CA PHE A 90 -1.10 8.26 1.25
C PHE A 90 -1.43 8.88 -0.13
N GLU A 91 -2.69 9.17 -0.39
CA GLU A 91 -3.17 9.86 -1.60
C GLU A 91 -2.50 11.22 -1.77
N THR A 92 -2.45 12.02 -0.70
CA THR A 92 -1.80 13.34 -0.71
C THR A 92 -0.31 13.27 -1.09
N LEU A 93 0.41 12.25 -0.64
CA LEU A 93 1.80 12.03 -1.06
C LEU A 93 1.89 11.78 -2.58
N CYS A 94 0.99 10.97 -3.12
CA CYS A 94 0.91 10.69 -4.54
C CYS A 94 0.60 11.96 -5.36
N ASP A 95 -0.36 12.76 -4.92
CA ASP A 95 -0.76 14.01 -5.57
C ASP A 95 0.35 15.06 -5.57
N GLN A 96 1.19 15.04 -4.54
CA GLN A 96 2.40 15.88 -4.47
C GLN A 96 3.56 15.36 -5.33
N GLY A 97 3.36 14.29 -6.08
CA GLY A 97 4.41 13.64 -6.87
C GLY A 97 5.46 12.91 -6.00
N LYS A 98 5.19 12.72 -4.71
CA LYS A 98 6.02 11.93 -3.81
C LYS A 98 5.58 10.47 -3.91
N THR A 99 6.51 9.57 -4.13
CA THR A 99 6.20 8.13 -4.18
C THR A 99 6.22 7.55 -2.77
N PRO A 100 5.08 7.07 -2.23
CA PRO A 100 5.07 6.36 -0.97
C PRO A 100 5.98 5.13 -1.04
N THR A 101 6.68 4.84 0.05
CA THR A 101 7.53 3.65 0.09
C THR A 101 6.68 2.38 0.18
N PRO A 102 7.14 1.23 -0.37
CA PRO A 102 6.47 -0.06 -0.18
C PRO A 102 6.26 -0.42 1.29
N LYS A 103 7.19 0.02 2.13
CA LYS A 103 7.10 -0.16 3.59
C LYS A 103 5.88 0.56 4.15
N LEU A 104 5.66 1.83 3.76
CA LEU A 104 4.51 2.62 4.20
C LEU A 104 3.20 1.99 3.74
N TYR A 105 3.11 1.63 2.45
CA TYR A 105 1.96 0.93 1.90
C TYR A 105 1.61 -0.33 2.69
N ASN A 106 2.60 -1.21 2.91
CA ASN A 106 2.39 -2.45 3.66
C ASN A 106 1.99 -2.22 5.11
N LEU A 107 2.52 -1.18 5.77
CA LEU A 107 2.12 -0.83 7.13
C LEU A 107 0.65 -0.41 7.22
N ILE A 108 0.18 0.41 6.27
CA ILE A 108 -1.23 0.83 6.23
C ILE A 108 -2.13 -0.38 5.95
N LEU A 109 -1.78 -1.21 4.96
CA LEU A 109 -2.54 -2.40 4.60
C LEU A 109 -2.65 -3.39 5.77
N ASN A 110 -1.57 -3.60 6.51
CA ASN A 110 -1.56 -4.45 7.70
C ASN A 110 -2.45 -3.89 8.81
N LEU A 111 -2.45 -2.57 9.04
CA LEU A 111 -3.33 -1.95 10.02
C LEU A 111 -4.81 -2.11 9.67
N MET A 112 -5.17 -2.08 8.38
CA MET A 112 -6.53 -2.39 7.93
C MET A 112 -6.90 -3.85 8.15
N GLY A 113 -5.95 -4.76 7.94
CA GLY A 113 -6.11 -6.18 8.28
C GLY A 113 -6.32 -6.40 9.77
N ASP A 114 -5.49 -5.76 10.61
CA ASP A 114 -5.62 -5.78 12.07
C ASP A 114 -6.99 -5.25 12.51
N ALA A 115 -7.44 -4.14 11.93
CA ALA A 115 -8.76 -3.55 12.23
C ALA A 115 -9.90 -4.53 11.94
N ARG A 116 -9.88 -5.20 10.80
CA ARG A 116 -10.87 -6.22 10.45
C ARG A 116 -10.90 -7.38 11.46
N ILE A 117 -9.73 -7.80 11.94
CA ILE A 117 -9.62 -8.86 12.96
C ILE A 117 -10.23 -8.38 14.27
N VAL A 118 -9.82 -7.22 14.75
CA VAL A 118 -10.28 -6.65 16.03
C VAL A 118 -11.79 -6.40 16.02
N PHE A 119 -12.33 -5.80 14.96
CA PHE A 119 -13.76 -5.51 14.89
C PHE A 119 -14.64 -6.74 14.70
N ASN A 120 -14.20 -7.74 13.96
CA ASN A 120 -15.03 -8.89 13.64
C ASN A 120 -14.73 -10.10 14.52
N ARG A 121 -13.49 -10.59 14.48
CA ARG A 121 -13.10 -11.85 15.11
C ARG A 121 -12.94 -11.72 16.61
N ASP A 122 -12.18 -10.72 17.04
CA ASP A 122 -11.84 -10.56 18.45
C ASP A 122 -13.05 -10.09 19.27
N ALA A 123 -13.85 -9.17 18.70
CA ALA A 123 -15.07 -8.72 19.35
C ALA A 123 -16.07 -9.83 19.64
N ASN A 124 -16.11 -10.88 18.81
CA ASN A 124 -17.04 -11.98 18.99
C ASN A 124 -16.49 -13.13 19.86
N ARG A 125 -15.16 -13.28 19.93
CA ARG A 125 -14.50 -14.47 20.54
C ARG A 125 -13.73 -14.17 21.81
N GLN A 126 -13.27 -12.94 21.99
CA GLN A 126 -12.42 -12.55 23.12
C GLN A 126 -13.25 -11.99 24.30
N PRO A 127 -12.74 -12.06 25.54
CA PRO A 127 -13.31 -11.32 26.66
C PRO A 127 -13.36 -9.81 26.38
N LYS A 128 -14.27 -9.09 27.04
CA LYS A 128 -14.50 -7.65 26.84
C LYS A 128 -13.23 -6.82 27.08
N GLU A 129 -12.51 -7.14 28.12
CA GLU A 129 -11.26 -6.48 28.52
C GLU A 129 -10.19 -6.65 27.43
N LYS A 130 -10.13 -7.84 26.81
CA LYS A 130 -9.18 -8.13 25.72
C LYS A 130 -9.55 -7.41 24.42
N VAL A 131 -10.83 -7.25 24.15
CA VAL A 131 -11.31 -6.44 23.01
C VAL A 131 -10.88 -4.99 23.18
N LEU A 132 -11.06 -4.43 24.39
CA LEU A 132 -10.61 -3.06 24.68
C LEU A 132 -9.08 -2.91 24.52
N GLU A 133 -8.32 -3.82 25.08
CA GLU A 133 -6.85 -3.84 24.93
C GLU A 133 -6.41 -3.87 23.44
N ASN A 134 -7.06 -4.72 22.64
CA ASN A 134 -6.76 -4.83 21.19
C ASN A 134 -7.12 -3.54 20.44
N LEU A 135 -8.26 -2.91 20.75
CA LEU A 135 -8.64 -1.61 20.19
C LEU A 135 -7.64 -0.52 20.56
N GLN A 136 -7.23 -0.44 21.83
CA GLN A 136 -6.24 0.53 22.30
C GLN A 136 -4.88 0.31 21.61
N GLY A 137 -4.44 -0.95 21.50
CA GLY A 137 -3.20 -1.31 20.80
C GLY A 137 -3.23 -0.94 19.32
N LEU A 138 -4.34 -1.19 18.64
CA LEU A 138 -4.53 -0.80 17.25
C LEU A 138 -4.54 0.74 17.09
N ASN A 139 -5.27 1.44 17.94
CA ASN A 139 -5.33 2.89 17.94
C ASN A 139 -3.92 3.52 18.08
N LYS A 140 -3.13 3.02 19.01
CA LYS A 140 -1.75 3.47 19.22
C LYS A 140 -0.87 3.26 17.98
N LYS A 141 -0.92 2.08 17.36
CA LYS A 141 -0.15 1.80 16.12
C LYS A 141 -0.52 2.77 14.98
N ILE A 142 -1.81 3.09 14.84
CA ILE A 142 -2.28 4.02 13.81
C ILE A 142 -1.78 5.44 14.10
N GLU A 143 -1.83 5.88 15.35
CA GLU A 143 -1.31 7.21 15.76
C GLU A 143 0.19 7.35 15.49
N GLU A 144 0.97 6.33 15.84
CA GLU A 144 2.41 6.29 15.59
C GLU A 144 2.73 6.39 14.09
N LEU A 145 1.95 5.70 13.24
CA LEU A 145 2.14 5.78 11.79
C LEU A 145 1.71 7.14 11.22
N LEU A 146 0.58 7.69 11.67
CA LEU A 146 0.14 9.03 11.26
C LEU A 146 1.18 10.10 11.62
N ALA A 147 1.75 10.04 12.82
CA ALA A 147 2.82 10.96 13.22
C ALA A 147 4.06 10.90 12.32
N GLN A 148 4.42 9.68 11.83
CA GLN A 148 5.54 9.49 10.91
C GLN A 148 5.29 10.04 9.49
N ILE A 149 4.02 10.06 9.05
CA ILE A 149 3.67 10.55 7.69
C ILE A 149 3.57 12.07 7.67
N THR A 150 3.18 12.69 8.78
CA THR A 150 2.92 14.13 8.87
C THR A 150 4.15 14.94 9.33
N SER A 151 5.22 14.28 9.74
CA SER A 151 6.52 14.90 10.08
C SER A 151 7.41 15.10 8.85
#